data_0f869b35a03a04f71de5a75a058a0cce
#
_entry.id   0f869b35a03a04f71de5a75a058a0cce
#
_cell.length_a   1.000
_cell.length_b   1.000
_cell.length_c   1.000
_cell.angle_alpha   90.00
_cell.angle_beta   90.00
_cell.angle_gamma   90.00
#
_symmetry.space_group_name_H-M   'P 1'
#
loop_
_entity.id
_entity.type
_entity.pdbx_description
1 polymer ?
#
loop_
_entity_poly.entity_id
_entity_poly.type
_entity_poly.pdbx_seq_one_letter_code
_entity_poly.pdbx_strand_id
1 'polypeptide(L)'
;VTVYIGHRRGNASTSDFSEKAIEQTVQAAYDIARFTAEDPVAGLPDADDIAPPETHRDLDLFHPWAITSEEAAEMAKACEAAAFKTHRRITNSEGAGVSAQQSHFFSAHTRGFRGGYASSRHSFSVAPIASLPGKNGEMQRDAWYSSMRNAADLASPEAVGRYAAQRALSRLGSRKIPTTQCPVLFESTLAAGLLGGFVQAVSGGSLYRKSSFLLDSLGKMVFPKHIDILEDPFILGGKGSSPFDEEGVRVAPRKVVQGGRVQGYFLSSYSARKLGMKTTGNAGGSHNLVMTSRLTQASDDLDAMLQKLGTGLFVVE
;
A
#
# COMPACT_ATOMS: atom_id res chain seq x y z
N VAL A 1 -17.56 4.37 -15.14
CA VAL A 1 -17.48 5.27 -16.31
C VAL A 1 -17.39 6.69 -15.83
N THR A 2 -16.49 7.49 -16.43
CA THR A 2 -16.40 8.94 -16.20
C THR A 2 -16.61 9.68 -17.53
N VAL A 3 -17.53 10.64 -17.54
CA VAL A 3 -17.84 11.47 -18.70
C VAL A 3 -17.46 12.92 -18.41
N TYR A 4 -16.83 13.58 -19.37
CA TYR A 4 -16.54 15.00 -19.34
C TYR A 4 -17.30 15.72 -20.46
N ILE A 5 -18.04 16.78 -20.11
CA ILE A 5 -18.67 17.72 -21.06
C ILE A 5 -18.01 19.08 -20.83
N GLY A 6 -17.05 19.44 -21.69
CA GLY A 6 -16.13 20.51 -21.36
C GLY A 6 -15.37 20.21 -20.07
N HIS A 7 -15.53 21.06 -19.07
CA HIS A 7 -14.93 20.90 -17.74
C HIS A 7 -15.93 20.39 -16.68
N ARG A 8 -17.07 19.87 -17.09
CA ARG A 8 -18.07 19.26 -16.20
C ARG A 8 -17.85 17.77 -16.16
N ARG A 9 -17.81 17.18 -14.97
CA ARG A 9 -17.54 15.76 -14.76
C ARG A 9 -18.75 15.04 -14.21
N GLY A 10 -19.13 13.92 -14.84
CA GLY A 10 -20.06 12.94 -14.29
C GLY A 10 -19.40 11.59 -14.14
N ASN A 11 -19.74 10.88 -13.06
CA ASN A 11 -19.22 9.53 -12.78
C ASN A 11 -20.36 8.61 -12.39
N ALA A 12 -20.39 7.40 -12.95
CA ALA A 12 -21.30 6.33 -12.57
C ALA A 12 -20.59 4.98 -12.67
N SER A 13 -21.02 3.99 -11.88
CA SER A 13 -20.45 2.64 -11.84
C SER A 13 -21.54 1.58 -11.78
N THR A 14 -21.24 0.39 -12.27
CA THR A 14 -22.07 -0.79 -12.17
C THR A 14 -21.21 -2.03 -11.96
N SER A 15 -21.75 -3.04 -11.30
CA SER A 15 -21.19 -4.39 -11.24
C SER A 15 -21.85 -5.35 -12.26
N ASP A 16 -22.88 -4.90 -12.97
CA ASP A 16 -23.52 -5.64 -14.06
C ASP A 16 -22.86 -5.27 -15.39
N PHE A 17 -22.27 -6.24 -16.07
CA PHE A 17 -21.59 -6.09 -17.36
C PHE A 17 -22.47 -6.41 -18.56
N SER A 18 -23.81 -6.53 -18.37
CA SER A 18 -24.71 -6.60 -19.49
C SER A 18 -24.68 -5.31 -20.34
N GLU A 19 -24.86 -5.44 -21.64
CA GLU A 19 -24.85 -4.30 -22.57
C GLU A 19 -25.81 -3.19 -22.12
N LYS A 20 -27.03 -3.57 -21.72
CA LYS A 20 -28.04 -2.65 -21.20
C LYS A 20 -27.57 -1.90 -19.95
N ALA A 21 -26.92 -2.58 -18.99
CA ALA A 21 -26.44 -1.94 -17.76
C ALA A 21 -25.26 -1.01 -18.05
N ILE A 22 -24.39 -1.37 -19.00
CA ILE A 22 -23.29 -0.51 -19.45
C ILE A 22 -23.83 0.76 -20.11
N GLU A 23 -24.78 0.65 -21.03
CA GLU A 23 -25.44 1.80 -21.67
C GLU A 23 -26.09 2.73 -20.64
N GLN A 24 -26.86 2.17 -19.71
CA GLN A 24 -27.49 2.93 -18.63
C GLN A 24 -26.46 3.65 -17.75
N THR A 25 -25.33 3.01 -17.48
CA THR A 25 -24.24 3.60 -16.68
C THR A 25 -23.58 4.75 -17.42
N VAL A 26 -23.36 4.61 -18.73
CA VAL A 26 -22.82 5.69 -19.56
C VAL A 26 -23.80 6.87 -19.60
N GLN A 27 -25.09 6.59 -19.82
CA GLN A 27 -26.13 7.62 -19.83
C GLN A 27 -26.21 8.35 -18.47
N ALA A 28 -26.17 7.61 -17.35
CA ALA A 28 -26.18 8.22 -16.03
C ALA A 28 -24.97 9.12 -15.80
N ALA A 29 -23.77 8.68 -16.19
CA ALA A 29 -22.57 9.52 -16.10
C ALA A 29 -22.67 10.80 -16.96
N TYR A 30 -23.23 10.66 -18.16
CA TYR A 30 -23.49 11.81 -19.05
C TYR A 30 -24.48 12.80 -18.43
N ASP A 31 -25.61 12.32 -17.92
CA ASP A 31 -26.63 13.16 -17.32
C ASP A 31 -26.11 13.90 -16.08
N ILE A 32 -25.31 13.22 -15.24
CA ILE A 32 -24.63 13.86 -14.11
C ILE A 32 -23.71 14.98 -14.62
N ALA A 33 -22.89 14.73 -15.65
CA ALA A 33 -21.98 15.72 -16.19
C ALA A 33 -22.71 16.97 -16.69
N ARG A 34 -23.91 16.86 -17.25
CA ARG A 34 -24.71 18.00 -17.74
C ARG A 34 -25.08 18.98 -16.63
N PHE A 35 -25.28 18.51 -15.41
CA PHE A 35 -25.77 19.31 -14.29
C PHE A 35 -24.67 19.64 -13.26
N THR A 36 -23.49 19.05 -13.38
CA THR A 36 -22.36 19.33 -12.50
C THR A 36 -21.76 20.70 -12.81
N ALA A 37 -21.29 21.42 -11.78
CA ALA A 37 -20.59 22.66 -11.96
C ALA A 37 -19.29 22.48 -12.75
N GLU A 38 -18.89 23.50 -13.49
CA GLU A 38 -17.59 23.49 -14.20
C GLU A 38 -16.43 23.57 -13.22
N ASP A 39 -15.42 22.73 -13.46
CA ASP A 39 -14.11 22.83 -12.82
C ASP A 39 -13.05 22.99 -13.92
N PRO A 40 -12.43 24.17 -14.06
CA PRO A 40 -11.56 24.49 -15.20
C PRO A 40 -10.39 23.53 -15.43
N VAL A 41 -10.05 22.71 -14.42
CA VAL A 41 -8.94 21.74 -14.53
C VAL A 41 -9.43 20.29 -14.70
N ALA A 42 -10.75 20.07 -14.69
CA ALA A 42 -11.30 18.74 -14.91
C ALA A 42 -11.14 18.33 -16.38
N GLY A 43 -10.80 17.07 -16.60
CA GLY A 43 -10.63 16.50 -17.93
C GLY A 43 -9.72 15.28 -17.94
N LEU A 44 -9.65 14.64 -19.10
CA LEU A 44 -8.70 13.55 -19.36
C LEU A 44 -7.25 14.02 -19.28
N PRO A 45 -6.27 13.12 -19.08
CA PRO A 45 -4.84 13.45 -19.17
C PRO A 45 -4.48 14.15 -20.47
N ASP A 46 -3.43 14.95 -20.48
CA ASP A 46 -2.93 15.56 -21.71
C ASP A 46 -2.35 14.50 -22.64
N ALA A 47 -2.47 14.71 -23.95
CA ALA A 47 -2.10 13.69 -24.94
C ALA A 47 -0.64 13.24 -24.81
N ASP A 48 0.25 14.20 -24.52
CA ASP A 48 1.69 13.94 -24.39
C ASP A 48 2.05 13.13 -23.12
N ASP A 49 1.15 13.06 -22.14
CA ASP A 49 1.38 12.32 -20.89
C ASP A 49 0.89 10.86 -20.97
N ILE A 50 0.10 10.52 -21.99
CA ILE A 50 -0.48 9.18 -22.14
C ILE A 50 0.62 8.15 -22.37
N ALA A 51 0.51 6.99 -21.69
CA ALA A 51 1.38 5.85 -21.87
C ALA A 51 1.07 5.16 -23.21
N PRO A 52 1.98 5.20 -24.21
CA PRO A 52 1.77 4.47 -25.45
C PRO A 52 1.95 2.96 -25.22
N PRO A 53 1.25 2.09 -26.00
CA PRO A 53 1.23 0.66 -25.78
C PRO A 53 2.63 -0.01 -25.71
N GLU A 54 3.58 0.48 -26.47
CA GLU A 54 4.96 -0.01 -26.49
C GLU A 54 5.74 0.24 -25.18
N THR A 55 5.21 1.08 -24.29
CA THR A 55 5.79 1.32 -22.96
C THR A 55 5.19 0.41 -21.88
N HIS A 56 4.15 -0.35 -22.21
CA HIS A 56 3.52 -1.27 -21.26
C HIS A 56 4.42 -2.49 -21.07
N ARG A 57 4.98 -2.62 -19.87
CA ARG A 57 5.90 -3.69 -19.49
C ARG A 57 5.15 -4.85 -18.87
N ASP A 58 5.62 -6.07 -19.13
CA ASP A 58 5.32 -7.21 -18.27
C ASP A 58 6.15 -7.06 -17.00
N LEU A 59 5.46 -6.99 -15.86
CA LEU A 59 6.06 -6.76 -14.55
C LEU A 59 5.96 -7.97 -13.62
N ASP A 60 5.61 -9.14 -14.17
CA ASP A 60 5.47 -10.39 -13.43
C ASP A 60 4.50 -10.28 -12.24
N LEU A 61 3.31 -9.72 -12.49
CA LEU A 61 2.35 -9.42 -11.44
C LEU A 61 1.29 -10.49 -11.21
N PHE A 62 1.15 -11.47 -12.12
CA PHE A 62 0.04 -12.41 -12.14
C PHE A 62 0.46 -13.86 -11.98
N HIS A 63 0.22 -14.41 -10.81
CA HIS A 63 0.48 -15.80 -10.43
C HIS A 63 -0.81 -16.39 -9.84
N PRO A 64 -1.69 -16.96 -10.66
CA PRO A 64 -2.95 -17.51 -10.19
C PRO A 64 -2.74 -18.66 -9.21
N TRP A 65 -3.56 -18.71 -8.17
CA TRP A 65 -3.53 -19.77 -7.17
C TRP A 65 -4.89 -20.48 -7.12
N ALA A 66 -4.91 -21.70 -7.61
CA ALA A 66 -6.13 -22.52 -7.68
C ALA A 66 -6.35 -23.31 -6.38
N ILE A 67 -6.27 -22.64 -5.22
CA ILE A 67 -6.54 -23.27 -3.92
C ILE A 67 -8.04 -23.50 -3.76
N THR A 68 -8.40 -24.68 -3.28
CA THR A 68 -9.80 -24.99 -2.91
C THR A 68 -10.13 -24.44 -1.52
N SER A 69 -11.41 -24.35 -1.19
CA SER A 69 -11.87 -23.94 0.15
C SER A 69 -11.38 -24.87 1.24
N GLU A 70 -11.33 -26.17 0.93
CA GLU A 70 -10.86 -27.22 1.85
C GLU A 70 -9.36 -27.09 2.12
N GLU A 71 -8.54 -26.92 1.08
CA GLU A 71 -7.09 -26.69 1.22
C GLU A 71 -6.79 -25.39 1.98
N ALA A 72 -7.54 -24.32 1.71
CA ALA A 72 -7.42 -23.05 2.44
C ALA A 72 -7.76 -23.23 3.94
N ALA A 73 -8.80 -24.01 4.25
CA ALA A 73 -9.17 -24.32 5.62
C ALA A 73 -8.09 -25.14 6.34
N GLU A 74 -7.50 -26.13 5.66
CA GLU A 74 -6.40 -26.93 6.26
C GLU A 74 -5.15 -26.07 6.49
N MET A 75 -4.81 -25.16 5.59
CA MET A 75 -3.72 -24.20 5.79
C MET A 75 -3.98 -23.28 6.99
N ALA A 76 -5.20 -22.74 7.12
CA ALA A 76 -5.59 -21.91 8.26
C ALA A 76 -5.50 -22.68 9.58
N LYS A 77 -6.00 -23.92 9.64
CA LYS A 77 -5.90 -24.82 10.80
C LYS A 77 -4.45 -25.13 11.16
N ALA A 78 -3.60 -25.40 10.16
CA ALA A 78 -2.17 -25.68 10.41
C ALA A 78 -1.48 -24.46 11.04
N CYS A 79 -1.78 -23.25 10.54
CA CYS A 79 -1.25 -22.01 11.07
C CYS A 79 -1.68 -21.78 12.54
N GLU A 80 -2.97 -21.94 12.83
CA GLU A 80 -3.53 -21.78 14.16
C GLU A 80 -3.00 -22.86 15.13
N ALA A 81 -2.95 -24.12 14.70
CA ALA A 81 -2.39 -25.23 15.51
C ALA A 81 -0.92 -24.98 15.85
N ALA A 82 -0.14 -24.41 14.95
CA ALA A 82 1.25 -24.03 15.23
C ALA A 82 1.34 -22.94 16.29
N ALA A 83 0.43 -21.96 16.26
CA ALA A 83 0.35 -20.93 17.31
C ALA A 83 0.06 -21.56 18.69
N PHE A 84 -0.94 -22.42 18.80
CA PHE A 84 -1.27 -23.13 20.06
C PHE A 84 -0.11 -23.99 20.59
N LYS A 85 0.61 -24.68 19.71
CA LYS A 85 1.77 -25.53 20.10
C LYS A 85 2.96 -24.72 20.60
N THR A 86 3.03 -23.41 20.34
CA THR A 86 4.17 -22.58 20.71
C THR A 86 4.33 -22.44 22.22
N HIS A 87 3.25 -22.25 22.95
CA HIS A 87 3.31 -22.10 24.40
C HIS A 87 1.94 -22.31 25.05
N ARG A 88 1.90 -22.91 26.28
CA ARG A 88 0.67 -23.18 27.06
C ARG A 88 -0.17 -21.94 27.39
N ARG A 89 0.40 -20.74 27.30
CA ARG A 89 -0.30 -19.45 27.50
C ARG A 89 -1.06 -18.96 26.26
N ILE A 90 -0.85 -19.59 25.11
CA ILE A 90 -1.74 -19.36 23.97
C ILE A 90 -2.99 -20.20 24.23
N THR A 91 -4.04 -19.53 24.67
CA THR A 91 -5.25 -20.20 25.20
C THR A 91 -6.45 -20.04 24.27
N ASN A 92 -6.37 -19.12 23.31
CA ASN A 92 -7.43 -18.87 22.33
C ASN A 92 -6.86 -18.25 21.06
N SER A 93 -7.71 -18.03 20.07
CA SER A 93 -7.42 -17.38 18.81
C SER A 93 -8.64 -16.59 18.33
N GLU A 94 -8.44 -15.49 17.65
CA GLU A 94 -9.49 -14.81 16.91
C GLU A 94 -9.75 -15.48 15.55
N GLY A 95 -8.90 -16.47 15.21
CA GLY A 95 -8.97 -17.25 13.99
C GLY A 95 -7.77 -17.08 13.09
N ALA A 96 -7.77 -17.90 12.04
CA ALA A 96 -6.85 -17.83 10.92
C ALA A 96 -7.64 -17.74 9.62
N GLY A 97 -7.09 -17.07 8.63
CA GLY A 97 -7.75 -16.89 7.34
C GLY A 97 -6.78 -16.96 6.19
N VAL A 98 -7.26 -17.43 5.03
CA VAL A 98 -6.53 -17.48 3.76
C VAL A 98 -7.28 -16.65 2.74
N SER A 99 -6.57 -15.90 1.92
CA SER A 99 -7.10 -15.12 0.81
C SER A 99 -6.30 -15.39 -0.46
N ALA A 100 -6.99 -15.79 -1.51
CA ALA A 100 -6.45 -15.92 -2.86
C ALA A 100 -7.16 -14.92 -3.76
N GLN A 101 -6.45 -13.86 -4.16
CA GLN A 101 -7.01 -12.78 -4.97
C GLN A 101 -6.35 -12.74 -6.34
N GLN A 102 -7.18 -12.59 -7.35
CA GLN A 102 -6.80 -12.36 -8.73
C GLN A 102 -7.60 -11.16 -9.25
N SER A 103 -6.94 -10.27 -9.97
CA SER A 103 -7.55 -9.07 -10.49
C SER A 103 -7.09 -8.82 -11.92
N HIS A 104 -8.01 -8.38 -12.76
CA HIS A 104 -7.73 -7.88 -14.11
C HIS A 104 -8.17 -6.42 -14.16
N PHE A 105 -7.21 -5.54 -14.25
CA PHE A 105 -7.45 -4.11 -14.41
C PHE A 105 -7.43 -3.78 -15.90
N PHE A 106 -8.39 -3.00 -16.37
CA PHE A 106 -8.42 -2.45 -17.71
C PHE A 106 -8.92 -1.01 -17.68
N SER A 107 -8.23 -0.13 -18.40
CA SER A 107 -8.61 1.27 -18.55
C SER A 107 -8.56 1.67 -20.02
N ALA A 108 -9.52 2.52 -20.41
CA ALA A 108 -9.55 3.12 -21.74
C ALA A 108 -10.21 4.50 -21.68
N HIS A 109 -9.79 5.41 -22.56
CA HIS A 109 -10.45 6.70 -22.70
C HIS A 109 -10.38 7.23 -24.14
N THR A 110 -11.23 8.20 -24.45
CA THR A 110 -11.43 8.74 -25.82
C THR A 110 -10.23 9.50 -26.39
N ARG A 111 -9.17 9.77 -25.60
CA ARG A 111 -7.88 10.28 -26.11
C ARG A 111 -6.95 9.16 -26.62
N GLY A 112 -7.48 7.96 -26.82
CA GLY A 112 -6.78 6.85 -27.48
C GLY A 112 -6.08 5.88 -26.54
N PHE A 113 -6.05 6.13 -25.23
CA PHE A 113 -5.48 5.15 -24.30
C PHE A 113 -6.33 3.89 -24.23
N ARG A 114 -5.67 2.74 -24.27
CA ARG A 114 -6.22 1.42 -23.93
C ARG A 114 -5.10 0.61 -23.31
N GLY A 115 -5.30 0.17 -22.08
CA GLY A 115 -4.31 -0.62 -21.39
C GLY A 115 -4.93 -1.46 -20.28
N GLY A 116 -4.30 -2.58 -19.98
CA GLY A 116 -4.73 -3.45 -18.90
C GLY A 116 -3.61 -4.38 -18.49
N TYR A 117 -3.72 -4.89 -17.27
CA TYR A 117 -2.83 -5.91 -16.75
C TYR A 117 -3.55 -6.75 -15.71
N ALA A 118 -3.08 -7.98 -15.57
CA ALA A 118 -3.53 -8.87 -14.50
C ALA A 118 -2.59 -8.77 -13.30
N SER A 119 -3.12 -9.01 -12.12
CA SER A 119 -2.32 -9.09 -10.90
C SER A 119 -2.93 -10.07 -9.91
N SER A 120 -2.11 -10.63 -9.04
CA SER A 120 -2.53 -11.51 -7.96
C SER A 120 -1.99 -11.05 -6.63
N ARG A 121 -2.68 -11.42 -5.56
CA ARG A 121 -2.22 -11.27 -4.20
C ARG A 121 -2.80 -12.38 -3.35
N HIS A 122 -1.94 -13.18 -2.77
CA HIS A 122 -2.31 -14.27 -1.88
C HIS A 122 -1.79 -13.98 -0.49
N SER A 123 -2.55 -14.34 0.52
CA SER A 123 -2.16 -14.13 1.90
C SER A 123 -2.84 -15.09 2.85
N PHE A 124 -2.23 -15.30 3.98
CA PHE A 124 -2.87 -15.90 5.13
C PHE A 124 -2.36 -15.26 6.42
N SER A 125 -3.16 -15.33 7.46
CA SER A 125 -2.88 -14.72 8.76
C SER A 125 -3.47 -15.52 9.89
N VAL A 126 -2.98 -15.30 11.10
CA VAL A 126 -3.55 -15.82 12.35
C VAL A 126 -3.40 -14.79 13.47
N ALA A 127 -4.37 -14.76 14.37
CA ALA A 127 -4.38 -13.85 15.51
C ALA A 127 -4.57 -14.64 16.84
N PRO A 128 -3.50 -15.24 17.39
CA PRO A 128 -3.55 -15.95 18.67
C PRO A 128 -3.72 -14.99 19.85
N ILE A 129 -4.33 -15.51 20.92
CA ILE A 129 -4.54 -14.81 22.20
C ILE A 129 -3.71 -15.52 23.27
N ALA A 130 -2.82 -14.76 23.91
CA ALA A 130 -2.04 -15.17 25.06
C ALA A 130 -2.72 -14.73 26.35
N SER A 131 -2.72 -15.57 27.39
CA SER A 131 -3.35 -15.26 28.68
C SER A 131 -2.42 -15.56 29.85
N LEU A 132 -2.46 -14.72 30.86
CA LEU A 132 -1.90 -15.03 32.18
C LEU A 132 -2.88 -15.90 32.98
N PRO A 133 -2.38 -16.78 33.89
CA PRO A 133 -3.25 -17.58 34.73
C PRO A 133 -4.05 -16.72 35.73
N GLY A 134 -5.26 -17.19 36.07
CA GLY A 134 -6.12 -16.53 37.05
C GLY A 134 -7.48 -16.08 36.49
N LYS A 135 -8.46 -15.88 37.38
CA LYS A 135 -9.86 -15.59 37.03
C LYS A 135 -10.06 -14.25 36.28
N ASN A 136 -9.09 -13.31 36.44
CA ASN A 136 -9.01 -12.02 35.74
C ASN A 136 -7.64 -11.87 35.08
N GLY A 137 -7.08 -12.97 34.58
CA GLY A 137 -5.79 -12.98 33.92
C GLY A 137 -5.78 -12.01 32.73
N GLU A 138 -4.70 -11.25 32.62
CA GLU A 138 -4.47 -10.40 31.46
C GLU A 138 -4.49 -11.23 30.19
N MET A 139 -5.19 -10.75 29.17
CA MET A 139 -5.16 -11.32 27.82
C MET A 139 -4.55 -10.32 26.86
N GLN A 140 -3.66 -10.81 26.02
CA GLN A 140 -3.06 -10.03 24.94
C GLN A 140 -3.18 -10.81 23.64
N ARG A 141 -3.40 -10.08 22.57
CA ARG A 141 -3.45 -10.63 21.22
C ARG A 141 -2.44 -9.91 20.32
N ASP A 142 -1.97 -10.62 19.35
CA ASP A 142 -1.25 -10.05 18.23
C ASP A 142 -1.45 -10.95 17.01
N ALA A 143 -1.21 -10.42 15.83
CA ALA A 143 -1.38 -11.15 14.59
C ALA A 143 -0.08 -11.19 13.80
N TRP A 144 0.04 -12.18 12.94
CA TRP A 144 1.05 -12.20 11.90
C TRP A 144 0.49 -12.77 10.61
N TYR A 145 1.15 -12.46 9.51
CA TYR A 145 0.70 -12.83 8.19
C TYR A 145 1.86 -13.06 7.21
N SER A 146 1.58 -13.75 6.12
CA SER A 146 2.38 -13.74 4.91
C SER A 146 1.53 -13.28 3.74
N SER A 147 2.08 -12.44 2.85
CA SER A 147 1.36 -11.92 1.69
C SER A 147 2.30 -11.75 0.51
N MET A 148 2.06 -12.50 -0.57
CA MET A 148 2.88 -12.54 -1.78
C MET A 148 1.99 -12.52 -3.04
N ARG A 149 2.57 -12.20 -4.18
CA ARG A 149 1.89 -12.34 -5.47
C ARG A 149 1.84 -13.79 -5.92
N ASN A 150 2.93 -14.52 -5.73
CA ASN A 150 3.01 -15.96 -5.99
C ASN A 150 2.81 -16.72 -4.68
N ALA A 151 1.88 -17.67 -4.67
CA ALA A 151 1.60 -18.49 -3.48
C ALA A 151 2.81 -19.34 -3.05
N ALA A 152 3.70 -19.69 -3.99
CA ALA A 152 4.92 -20.44 -3.69
C ALA A 152 5.92 -19.66 -2.82
N ASP A 153 5.82 -18.33 -2.80
CA ASP A 153 6.68 -17.45 -2.00
C ASP A 153 6.11 -17.15 -0.60
N LEU A 154 4.93 -17.67 -0.29
CA LEU A 154 4.35 -17.51 1.03
C LEU A 154 5.21 -18.25 2.07
N ALA A 155 5.36 -17.65 3.25
CA ALA A 155 5.97 -18.34 4.39
C ALA A 155 5.17 -19.58 4.78
N SER A 156 5.79 -20.54 5.49
CA SER A 156 5.04 -21.70 5.94
C SER A 156 4.00 -21.33 7.01
N PRO A 157 2.83 -21.98 7.03
CA PRO A 157 1.81 -21.75 8.05
C PRO A 157 2.36 -21.89 9.47
N GLU A 158 3.27 -22.85 9.69
CA GLU A 158 3.90 -23.09 10.99
C GLU A 158 4.81 -21.93 11.41
N ALA A 159 5.53 -21.31 10.47
CA ALA A 159 6.38 -20.16 10.78
C ALA A 159 5.54 -18.95 11.18
N VAL A 160 4.47 -18.68 10.42
CA VAL A 160 3.55 -17.56 10.70
C VAL A 160 2.85 -17.78 12.04
N GLY A 161 2.33 -18.99 12.29
CA GLY A 161 1.64 -19.32 13.54
C GLY A 161 2.55 -19.18 14.77
N ARG A 162 3.78 -19.71 14.69
CA ARG A 162 4.77 -19.55 15.78
C ARG A 162 5.12 -18.10 16.04
N TYR A 163 5.37 -17.32 14.99
CA TYR A 163 5.76 -15.93 15.16
C TYR A 163 4.61 -15.08 15.71
N ALA A 164 3.38 -15.27 15.23
CA ALA A 164 2.20 -14.62 15.79
C ALA A 164 2.03 -14.93 17.30
N ALA A 165 2.22 -16.18 17.70
CA ALA A 165 2.17 -16.57 19.10
C ALA A 165 3.26 -15.91 19.95
N GLN A 166 4.50 -15.84 19.45
CA GLN A 166 5.60 -15.16 20.14
C GLN A 166 5.29 -13.65 20.33
N ARG A 167 4.73 -13.01 19.33
CA ARG A 167 4.26 -11.60 19.42
C ARG A 167 3.21 -11.43 20.51
N ALA A 168 2.16 -12.25 20.51
CA ALA A 168 1.11 -12.19 21.53
C ALA A 168 1.67 -12.45 22.96
N LEU A 169 2.59 -13.39 23.10
CA LEU A 169 3.25 -13.69 24.38
C LEU A 169 4.11 -12.53 24.89
N SER A 170 4.82 -11.82 23.98
CA SER A 170 5.70 -10.72 24.36
C SER A 170 4.92 -9.50 24.89
N ARG A 171 3.60 -9.44 24.65
CA ARG A 171 2.72 -8.39 25.16
C ARG A 171 2.16 -8.63 26.55
N LEU A 172 2.31 -9.85 27.09
CA LEU A 172 1.88 -10.15 28.45
C LEU A 172 2.72 -9.40 29.48
N GLY A 173 2.07 -8.89 30.51
CA GLY A 173 2.68 -8.04 31.53
C GLY A 173 2.90 -6.60 31.05
N SER A 174 2.12 -6.15 30.08
CA SER A 174 2.17 -4.78 29.57
C SER A 174 1.90 -3.75 30.66
N ARG A 175 2.58 -2.60 30.59
CA ARG A 175 2.44 -1.51 31.54
C ARG A 175 2.43 -0.18 30.80
N LYS A 176 1.75 0.80 31.37
CA LYS A 176 1.81 2.19 30.89
C LYS A 176 3.18 2.78 31.20
N ILE A 177 3.73 3.52 30.28
CA ILE A 177 4.93 4.32 30.47
C ILE A 177 4.55 5.80 30.50
N PRO A 178 5.27 6.65 31.24
CA PRO A 178 5.02 8.10 31.24
C PRO A 178 5.37 8.70 29.87
N THR A 179 4.84 9.89 29.60
CA THR A 179 5.29 10.69 28.45
C THR A 179 6.80 10.86 28.55
N THR A 180 7.50 10.50 27.48
CA THR A 180 8.96 10.51 27.48
C THR A 180 9.48 10.96 26.11
N GLN A 181 10.71 11.45 26.08
CA GLN A 181 11.46 11.72 24.86
C GLN A 181 12.68 10.79 24.83
N CYS A 182 12.73 9.93 23.86
CA CYS A 182 13.81 8.95 23.71
C CYS A 182 14.00 8.57 22.23
N PRO A 183 15.11 7.92 21.87
CA PRO A 183 15.25 7.26 20.58
C PRO A 183 14.15 6.24 20.34
N VAL A 184 13.72 6.10 19.09
CA VAL A 184 12.68 5.14 18.70
C VAL A 184 13.16 4.30 17.51
N LEU A 185 13.05 3.00 17.64
CA LEU A 185 13.19 2.03 16.55
C LEU A 185 11.80 1.53 16.15
N PHE A 186 11.46 1.64 14.88
CA PHE A 186 10.22 1.06 14.34
C PHE A 186 10.52 -0.29 13.71
N GLU A 187 9.68 -1.28 14.01
CA GLU A 187 9.69 -2.55 13.27
C GLU A 187 9.55 -2.28 11.77
N SER A 188 10.21 -3.08 10.93
CA SER A 188 10.25 -2.85 9.48
C SER A 188 8.87 -2.78 8.83
N THR A 189 7.90 -3.55 9.32
CA THR A 189 6.50 -3.53 8.86
C THR A 189 5.81 -2.21 9.16
N LEU A 190 6.13 -1.56 10.29
CA LEU A 190 5.58 -0.26 10.68
C LEU A 190 6.34 0.91 10.03
N ALA A 191 7.62 0.74 9.81
CA ALA A 191 8.45 1.77 9.17
C ALA A 191 7.91 2.17 7.79
N ALA A 192 7.29 1.23 7.05
CA ALA A 192 6.58 1.51 5.82
C ALA A 192 5.42 2.51 6.00
N GLY A 193 4.77 2.53 7.16
CA GLY A 193 3.71 3.50 7.49
C GLY A 193 4.21 4.93 7.58
N LEU A 194 5.46 5.13 8.00
CA LEU A 194 6.09 6.47 8.02
C LEU A 194 6.25 7.01 6.60
N LEU A 195 6.61 6.16 5.63
CA LEU A 195 6.63 6.54 4.20
C LEU A 195 5.23 6.85 3.69
N GLY A 196 4.23 6.07 4.10
CA GLY A 196 2.82 6.35 3.77
C GLY A 196 2.38 7.73 4.27
N GLY A 197 2.77 8.13 5.47
CA GLY A 197 2.52 9.46 6.02
C GLY A 197 3.17 10.57 5.19
N PHE A 198 4.40 10.37 4.74
CA PHE A 198 5.07 11.30 3.83
C PHE A 198 4.34 11.39 2.48
N VAL A 199 4.01 10.26 1.84
CA VAL A 199 3.26 10.22 0.57
C VAL A 199 1.96 10.99 0.70
N GLN A 200 1.19 10.76 1.76
CA GLN A 200 -0.06 11.47 2.02
C GLN A 200 0.15 12.97 2.14
N ALA A 201 1.21 13.40 2.85
CA ALA A 201 1.51 14.82 3.03
C ALA A 201 1.92 15.53 1.73
N VAL A 202 2.61 14.84 0.81
CA VAL A 202 3.01 15.39 -0.49
C VAL A 202 2.16 14.89 -1.66
N SER A 203 0.98 14.31 -1.39
CA SER A 203 0.01 13.98 -2.41
C SER A 203 -0.65 15.24 -2.97
N GLY A 204 -0.91 15.24 -4.27
CA GLY A 204 -1.52 16.39 -4.93
C GLY A 204 -2.84 16.83 -4.30
N GLY A 205 -3.65 15.84 -3.86
CA GLY A 205 -4.90 16.08 -3.13
C GLY A 205 -4.73 16.86 -1.84
N SER A 206 -3.75 16.49 -1.01
CA SER A 206 -3.45 17.20 0.24
C SER A 206 -2.88 18.58 0.00
N LEU A 207 -2.04 18.73 -1.03
CA LEU A 207 -1.38 20.00 -1.35
C LEU A 207 -2.36 21.05 -1.88
N TYR A 208 -3.17 20.74 -2.90
CA TYR A 208 -4.08 21.77 -3.45
C TYR A 208 -5.21 22.15 -2.49
N ARG A 209 -5.62 21.24 -1.60
CA ARG A 209 -6.58 21.56 -0.52
C ARG A 209 -5.93 22.25 0.69
N LYS A 210 -4.60 22.43 0.67
CA LYS A 210 -3.82 23.02 1.75
C LYS A 210 -4.00 22.29 3.10
N SER A 211 -4.22 20.98 3.04
CA SER A 211 -4.39 20.08 4.21
C SER A 211 -3.12 19.31 4.55
N SER A 212 -1.96 19.89 4.29
CA SER A 212 -0.65 19.28 4.54
C SER A 212 0.28 20.23 5.27
N PHE A 213 1.12 19.67 6.16
CA PHE A 213 2.23 20.39 6.77
C PHE A 213 3.46 20.53 5.86
N LEU A 214 3.46 19.85 4.69
CA LEU A 214 4.54 19.89 3.68
C LEU A 214 4.16 20.74 2.46
N LEU A 215 3.36 21.80 2.65
CA LEU A 215 3.11 22.78 1.59
C LEU A 215 4.44 23.41 1.16
N ASP A 216 4.59 23.64 -0.15
CA ASP A 216 5.76 24.28 -0.76
C ASP A 216 7.10 23.63 -0.35
N SER A 217 7.11 22.30 -0.17
CA SER A 217 8.27 21.57 0.31
C SER A 217 9.29 21.18 -0.77
N LEU A 218 9.03 21.44 -2.05
CA LEU A 218 10.00 21.18 -3.14
C LEU A 218 11.33 21.88 -2.85
N GLY A 219 12.43 21.12 -2.94
CA GLY A 219 13.78 21.58 -2.64
C GLY A 219 14.09 21.76 -1.15
N LYS A 220 13.09 21.69 -0.27
CA LYS A 220 13.32 21.84 1.18
C LYS A 220 13.78 20.52 1.81
N MET A 221 14.56 20.66 2.89
CA MET A 221 15.01 19.55 3.71
C MET A 221 13.86 19.06 4.59
N VAL A 222 13.45 17.81 4.41
CA VAL A 222 12.39 17.15 5.18
C VAL A 222 12.92 15.93 5.92
N PHE A 223 13.94 15.28 5.36
CA PHE A 223 14.63 14.15 5.96
C PHE A 223 16.11 14.51 6.24
N PRO A 224 16.82 13.74 7.07
CA PRO A 224 18.26 13.86 7.21
C PRO A 224 18.99 13.72 5.87
N LYS A 225 20.13 14.40 5.72
CA LYS A 225 20.92 14.43 4.46
C LYS A 225 21.33 13.06 3.91
N HIS A 226 21.36 12.03 4.76
CA HIS A 226 21.75 10.68 4.36
C HIS A 226 20.62 9.86 3.76
N ILE A 227 19.38 10.38 3.73
CA ILE A 227 18.18 9.67 3.23
C ILE A 227 17.92 10.04 1.79
N ASP A 228 17.72 9.00 0.99
CA ASP A 228 17.17 9.08 -0.36
C ASP A 228 15.90 8.21 -0.46
N ILE A 229 14.91 8.64 -1.23
CA ILE A 229 13.69 7.87 -1.51
C ILE A 229 13.50 7.82 -3.03
N LEU A 230 13.53 6.61 -3.57
CA LEU A 230 13.24 6.30 -4.96
C LEU A 230 11.81 5.78 -5.07
N GLU A 231 11.06 6.26 -6.04
CA GLU A 231 9.85 5.63 -6.53
C GLU A 231 10.19 4.84 -7.79
N ASP A 232 9.83 3.55 -7.82
CA ASP A 232 10.05 2.69 -8.99
C ASP A 232 8.79 1.88 -9.32
N PRO A 233 8.07 2.22 -10.42
CA PRO A 233 6.89 1.50 -10.86
C PRO A 233 7.20 0.15 -11.52
N PHE A 234 8.47 -0.18 -11.78
CA PHE A 234 8.86 -1.30 -12.63
C PHE A 234 9.60 -2.44 -11.90
N ILE A 235 9.53 -2.49 -10.59
CA ILE A 235 10.07 -3.63 -9.82
C ILE A 235 9.26 -4.89 -10.19
N LEU A 236 9.93 -5.93 -10.72
CA LEU A 236 9.29 -7.20 -11.05
C LEU A 236 8.64 -7.81 -9.81
N GLY A 237 7.39 -8.25 -9.93
CA GLY A 237 6.60 -8.76 -8.81
C GLY A 237 6.31 -7.74 -7.70
N GLY A 238 6.74 -6.48 -7.85
CA GLY A 238 6.61 -5.45 -6.82
C GLY A 238 5.15 -5.16 -6.45
N LYS A 239 4.90 -4.94 -5.15
CA LYS A 239 3.53 -4.75 -4.64
C LYS A 239 2.84 -3.50 -5.20
N GLY A 240 3.59 -2.42 -5.45
CA GLY A 240 3.12 -1.18 -6.03
C GLY A 240 3.52 -0.99 -7.50
N SER A 241 3.91 -2.05 -8.21
CA SER A 241 4.27 -1.95 -9.62
C SER A 241 3.05 -1.88 -10.52
N SER A 242 3.13 -1.01 -11.54
CA SER A 242 2.13 -0.90 -12.61
C SER A 242 2.78 -0.34 -13.88
N PRO A 243 2.32 -0.75 -15.07
CA PRO A 243 2.88 -0.27 -16.34
C PRO A 243 2.46 1.17 -16.70
N PHE A 244 1.41 1.67 -16.07
CA PHE A 244 0.85 3.03 -16.20
C PHE A 244 -0.02 3.33 -14.95
N ASP A 245 -0.36 4.60 -14.72
CA ASP A 245 -1.24 4.98 -13.62
C ASP A 245 -2.73 4.77 -13.95
N GLU A 246 -3.62 5.01 -13.00
CA GLU A 246 -5.07 4.77 -13.20
C GLU A 246 -5.71 5.66 -14.28
N GLU A 247 -5.06 6.75 -14.67
CA GLU A 247 -5.49 7.62 -15.78
C GLU A 247 -4.88 7.21 -17.14
N GLY A 248 -4.04 6.17 -17.16
CA GLY A 248 -3.30 5.76 -18.35
C GLY A 248 -2.10 6.67 -18.67
N VAL A 249 -1.61 7.40 -17.69
CA VAL A 249 -0.42 8.25 -17.80
C VAL A 249 0.85 7.41 -17.65
N ARG A 250 1.89 7.81 -18.39
CA ARG A 250 3.23 7.22 -18.28
C ARG A 250 3.78 7.34 -16.87
N VAL A 251 4.38 6.26 -16.42
CA VAL A 251 5.09 6.17 -15.14
C VAL A 251 6.58 5.96 -15.39
N ALA A 252 7.42 6.39 -14.46
CA ALA A 252 8.86 6.23 -14.57
C ALA A 252 9.52 6.19 -13.18
N PRO A 253 10.67 5.51 -13.05
CA PRO A 253 11.48 5.62 -11.85
C PRO A 253 11.92 7.07 -11.62
N ARG A 254 11.79 7.54 -10.38
CA ARG A 254 12.18 8.91 -10.04
C ARG A 254 12.62 9.01 -8.58
N LYS A 255 13.54 9.92 -8.30
CA LYS A 255 13.89 10.28 -6.93
C LYS A 255 12.84 11.23 -6.38
N VAL A 256 12.15 10.83 -5.34
CA VAL A 256 11.16 11.67 -4.63
C VAL A 256 11.84 12.49 -3.55
N VAL A 257 12.85 11.90 -2.91
CA VAL A 257 13.74 12.58 -1.96
C VAL A 257 15.18 12.27 -2.35
N GLN A 258 16.01 13.28 -2.36
CA GLN A 258 17.46 13.15 -2.58
C GLN A 258 18.24 13.96 -1.55
N GLY A 259 19.12 13.29 -0.83
CA GLY A 259 19.90 13.94 0.21
C GLY A 259 19.03 14.65 1.25
N GLY A 260 17.90 14.06 1.61
CA GLY A 260 16.90 14.61 2.53
C GLY A 260 15.99 15.69 1.97
N ARG A 261 16.21 16.14 0.73
CA ARG A 261 15.39 17.20 0.08
C ARG A 261 14.31 16.60 -0.80
N VAL A 262 13.08 17.12 -0.68
CA VAL A 262 11.97 16.75 -1.54
C VAL A 262 12.24 17.18 -2.98
N GLN A 263 12.18 16.22 -3.92
CA GLN A 263 12.40 16.45 -5.35
C GLN A 263 11.12 16.43 -6.18
N GLY A 264 10.05 15.85 -5.64
CA GLY A 264 8.79 15.75 -6.36
C GLY A 264 7.61 15.36 -5.47
N TYR A 265 6.42 15.66 -5.95
CA TYR A 265 5.15 15.32 -5.35
C TYR A 265 4.53 14.10 -6.04
N PHE A 266 3.43 13.56 -5.51
CA PHE A 266 2.63 12.51 -6.14
C PHE A 266 1.37 13.12 -6.74
N LEU A 267 1.36 13.32 -8.07
CA LEU A 267 0.35 14.10 -8.77
C LEU A 267 -0.36 13.28 -9.85
N SER A 268 -1.69 13.24 -9.78
CA SER A 268 -2.55 12.89 -10.92
C SER A 268 -2.65 14.09 -11.89
N SER A 269 -3.21 13.89 -13.07
CA SER A 269 -3.44 14.99 -14.03
C SER A 269 -4.28 16.13 -13.42
N TYR A 270 -5.33 15.77 -12.69
CA TYR A 270 -6.19 16.75 -12.01
C TYR A 270 -5.44 17.56 -10.95
N SER A 271 -4.76 16.89 -10.05
CA SER A 271 -4.08 17.57 -8.95
C SER A 271 -2.87 18.38 -9.43
N ALA A 272 -2.20 17.92 -10.48
CA ALA A 272 -1.14 18.66 -11.14
C ALA A 272 -1.65 20.00 -11.72
N ARG A 273 -2.76 19.96 -12.44
CA ARG A 273 -3.40 21.19 -12.98
C ARG A 273 -3.84 22.15 -11.87
N LYS A 274 -4.41 21.64 -10.76
CA LYS A 274 -4.75 22.47 -9.58
C LYS A 274 -3.55 23.19 -8.98
N LEU A 275 -2.37 22.61 -9.09
CA LEU A 275 -1.11 23.15 -8.57
C LEU A 275 -0.29 23.91 -9.62
N GLY A 276 -0.75 24.00 -10.88
CA GLY A 276 0.02 24.60 -11.97
C GLY A 276 1.29 23.80 -12.32
N MET A 277 1.25 22.47 -12.11
CA MET A 277 2.37 21.54 -12.32
C MET A 277 2.04 20.52 -13.41
N LYS A 278 3.01 19.66 -13.76
CA LYS A 278 2.80 18.48 -14.59
C LYS A 278 2.48 17.27 -13.74
N THR A 279 1.68 16.33 -14.30
CA THR A 279 1.43 15.04 -13.68
C THR A 279 2.74 14.27 -13.48
N THR A 280 2.77 13.42 -12.45
CA THR A 280 3.89 12.54 -12.17
C THR A 280 3.54 11.06 -12.38
N GLY A 281 2.38 10.78 -13.01
CA GLY A 281 1.89 9.42 -13.22
C GLY A 281 1.48 8.75 -11.91
N ASN A 282 0.83 9.49 -11.04
CA ASN A 282 0.43 9.01 -9.72
C ASN A 282 -1.09 9.11 -9.48
N ALA A 283 -1.90 9.00 -10.52
CA ALA A 283 -3.31 8.70 -10.34
C ALA A 283 -3.44 7.28 -9.75
N GLY A 284 -4.11 7.17 -8.60
CA GLY A 284 -4.17 5.92 -7.83
C GLY A 284 -3.16 5.84 -6.68
N GLY A 285 -2.15 6.71 -6.63
CA GLY A 285 -1.20 6.79 -5.52
C GLY A 285 0.26 6.61 -5.93
N SER A 286 1.12 6.35 -4.95
CA SER A 286 2.54 6.05 -5.19
C SER A 286 2.74 4.61 -5.68
N HIS A 287 3.79 4.40 -6.46
CA HIS A 287 4.31 3.09 -6.79
C HIS A 287 5.20 2.55 -5.67
N ASN A 288 6.06 1.55 -5.98
CA ASN A 288 6.99 1.06 -4.97
C ASN A 288 7.93 2.17 -4.53
N LEU A 289 8.06 2.35 -3.22
CA LEU A 289 9.00 3.29 -2.63
C LEU A 289 10.14 2.52 -1.96
N VAL A 290 11.36 2.91 -2.31
CA VAL A 290 12.58 2.37 -1.71
C VAL A 290 13.30 3.50 -0.99
N MET A 291 13.26 3.48 0.35
CA MET A 291 14.05 4.38 1.18
C MET A 291 15.41 3.78 1.44
N THR A 292 16.45 4.55 1.21
CA THR A 292 17.84 4.18 1.48
C THR A 292 18.50 5.20 2.38
N SER A 293 19.48 4.75 3.16
CA SER A 293 20.32 5.60 3.98
C SER A 293 21.79 5.27 3.71
N ARG A 294 22.61 6.29 3.54
CA ARG A 294 24.08 6.13 3.41
C ARG A 294 24.76 5.67 4.71
N LEU A 295 24.01 5.65 5.82
CA LEU A 295 24.50 5.16 7.11
C LEU A 295 24.17 3.68 7.33
N THR A 296 23.34 3.06 6.47
CA THR A 296 23.01 1.63 6.56
C THR A 296 24.24 0.79 6.30
N GLN A 297 24.46 -0.21 7.15
CA GLN A 297 25.50 -1.22 7.01
C GLN A 297 24.86 -2.58 6.65
N ALA A 298 25.58 -3.43 5.96
CA ALA A 298 25.10 -4.76 5.59
C ALA A 298 24.78 -5.66 6.80
N SER A 299 25.39 -5.36 7.95
CA SER A 299 25.20 -6.06 9.23
C SER A 299 24.04 -5.49 10.07
N ASP A 300 23.28 -4.53 9.58
CA ASP A 300 22.17 -3.91 10.32
C ASP A 300 20.92 -4.82 10.30
N ASP A 301 21.00 -5.94 11.01
CA ASP A 301 19.85 -6.75 11.37
C ASP A 301 19.11 -6.19 12.60
N LEU A 302 18.06 -6.88 13.04
CA LEU A 302 17.27 -6.42 14.19
C LEU A 302 18.11 -6.33 15.47
N ASP A 303 18.98 -7.31 15.73
CA ASP A 303 19.79 -7.34 16.93
C ASP A 303 20.81 -6.21 16.95
N ALA A 304 21.48 -5.96 15.82
CA ALA A 304 22.38 -4.82 15.66
C ALA A 304 21.65 -3.48 15.83
N MET A 305 20.44 -3.36 15.30
CA MET A 305 19.63 -2.13 15.45
C MET A 305 19.16 -1.93 16.89
N LEU A 306 18.80 -2.99 17.61
CA LEU A 306 18.46 -2.94 19.03
C LEU A 306 19.68 -2.54 19.89
N GLN A 307 20.87 -3.04 19.55
CA GLN A 307 22.12 -2.62 20.20
C GLN A 307 22.40 -1.12 19.95
N LYS A 308 22.23 -0.63 18.71
CA LYS A 308 22.34 0.80 18.38
C LYS A 308 21.32 1.66 19.10
N LEU A 309 20.10 1.15 19.29
CA LEU A 309 19.05 1.85 20.04
C LEU A 309 19.48 2.08 21.50
N GLY A 310 20.16 1.12 22.12
CA GLY A 310 20.55 1.15 23.52
C GLY A 310 19.36 1.32 24.45
N THR A 311 19.14 2.54 24.95
CA THR A 311 17.94 2.90 25.74
C THR A 311 16.95 3.66 24.86
N GLY A 312 15.78 3.11 24.62
CA GLY A 312 14.76 3.71 23.77
C GLY A 312 13.49 2.87 23.68
N LEU A 313 12.66 3.17 22.70
CA LEU A 313 11.44 2.42 22.41
C LEU A 313 11.60 1.63 21.11
N PHE A 314 11.29 0.35 21.16
CA PHE A 314 11.06 -0.48 19.97
C PHE A 314 9.55 -0.60 19.75
N VAL A 315 9.06 0.01 18.67
CA VAL A 315 7.62 0.09 18.35
C VAL A 315 7.28 -1.01 17.35
N VAL A 316 6.34 -1.88 17.72
CA VAL A 316 5.92 -3.07 16.97
C VAL A 316 4.45 -3.05 16.55
N GLU A 317 3.69 -2.01 16.94
CA GLU A 317 2.29 -1.77 16.56
C GLU A 317 1.93 -0.28 16.66
#